data_f231bf9423faf798b2cf9a74c65da22e
#
_entry.id   f231bf9423faf798b2cf9a74c65da22e
#
_cell.length_a   1.000
_cell.length_b   1.000
_cell.length_c   1.000
_cell.angle_alpha   90.00
_cell.angle_beta   90.00
_cell.angle_gamma   90.00
#
_symmetry.space_group_name_H-M   'P 1'
#
loop_
_entity.id
_entity.type
_entity.pdbx_description
1 polymer ?
#
loop_
_entity_poly.entity_id
_entity_poly.type
_entity_poly.pdbx_seq_one_letter_code
_entity_poly.pdbx_strand_id
1 'polypeptide(L)'
;AREMVQRKTVMSSTGLPGKLSDCSEKDPTKCEIFLVEGDSAGGTAKQGRDRAFQAILPLRGKILNVEKAMQHRVFENEEIKNIFTALGVSIGTEEDSKALNISKLRYHKIVIMCDADVDGSHISTLILTFFFRYMRDLVENGYIYIATPPLYLVKKGKDHRYCWNDEERDTAVADMAKGKESSVGIQRYKGLGEMNASQLWDTTMEPSNRTLRRVTIDSAVEADHVFSMLMGDEV
;
A
#
# COMPACT_ATOMS: atom_id res chain seq x y z
N ALA A 1 24.43 20.35 25.99
CA ALA A 1 24.64 19.12 25.22
C ALA A 1 23.60 18.03 25.56
N ARG A 2 23.34 17.79 26.87
CA ARG A 2 22.31 16.81 27.30
C ARG A 2 20.89 17.21 26.93
N GLU A 3 20.52 18.50 26.99
CA GLU A 3 19.20 18.96 26.55
C GLU A 3 18.96 18.87 25.05
N MET A 4 19.98 19.10 24.22
CA MET A 4 19.90 18.93 22.77
C MET A 4 19.77 17.46 22.38
N VAL A 5 20.43 16.55 23.08
CA VAL A 5 20.31 15.11 22.84
C VAL A 5 18.92 14.61 23.27
N GLN A 6 18.39 15.08 24.41
CA GLN A 6 17.02 14.75 24.81
C GLN A 6 15.98 15.32 23.88
N ARG A 7 16.14 16.55 23.39
CA ARG A 7 15.23 17.13 22.37
C ARG A 7 15.27 16.37 21.05
N LYS A 8 16.44 15.96 20.58
CA LYS A 8 16.56 15.11 19.39
C LYS A 8 15.92 13.72 19.58
N THR A 9 16.10 13.12 20.74
CA THR A 9 15.50 11.81 21.06
C THR A 9 13.98 11.91 21.21
N VAL A 10 13.50 12.95 21.85
CA VAL A 10 12.05 13.22 21.97
C VAL A 10 11.42 13.55 20.63
N MET A 11 12.09 14.33 19.77
CA MET A 11 11.61 14.62 18.43
C MET A 11 11.66 13.39 17.51
N SER A 12 12.59 12.48 17.68
CA SER A 12 12.65 11.25 16.89
C SER A 12 11.62 10.20 17.35
N SER A 13 11.26 10.19 18.63
CA SER A 13 10.25 9.27 19.15
C SER A 13 8.81 9.79 19.02
N THR A 14 8.63 11.11 18.97
CA THR A 14 7.32 11.76 18.77
C THR A 14 7.01 12.07 17.31
N GLY A 15 8.00 11.94 16.42
CA GLY A 15 7.85 12.26 14.99
C GLY A 15 7.12 11.22 14.17
N LEU A 16 7.13 9.93 14.57
CA LEU A 16 6.48 8.88 13.80
C LEU A 16 4.98 8.77 14.12
N PRO A 17 4.12 8.51 13.08
CA PRO A 17 2.70 8.33 13.30
C PRO A 17 2.42 7.18 14.28
N GLY A 18 1.48 7.38 15.20
CA GLY A 18 1.10 6.34 16.18
C GLY A 18 0.51 5.08 15.55
N LYS A 19 -0.01 5.19 14.32
CA LYS A 19 -0.56 4.06 13.56
C LYS A 19 0.48 3.29 12.75
N LEU A 20 1.68 3.83 12.61
CA LEU A 20 2.77 3.15 11.91
C LEU A 20 3.28 1.97 12.75
N SER A 21 3.22 0.78 12.18
CA SER A 21 3.95 -0.38 12.69
C SER A 21 5.25 -0.50 11.92
N ASP A 22 6.30 0.07 12.48
CA ASP A 22 7.61 0.13 11.81
C ASP A 22 8.33 -1.22 11.84
N CYS A 23 9.38 -1.36 11.03
CA CYS A 23 10.25 -2.53 10.98
C CYS A 23 11.56 -2.28 11.75
N SER A 24 12.29 -3.36 12.03
CA SER A 24 13.55 -3.29 12.79
C SER A 24 14.74 -2.87 11.93
N GLU A 25 14.73 -3.17 10.64
CA GLU A 25 15.80 -2.84 9.70
C GLU A 25 15.96 -1.32 9.55
N LYS A 26 17.20 -0.86 9.48
CA LYS A 26 17.55 0.56 9.34
C LYS A 26 18.03 0.93 7.94
N ASP A 27 18.47 -0.03 7.14
CA ASP A 27 18.86 0.20 5.75
C ASP A 27 17.62 0.34 4.86
N PRO A 28 17.35 1.54 4.30
CA PRO A 28 16.16 1.76 3.49
C PRO A 28 16.04 0.84 2.27
N THR A 29 17.17 0.40 1.72
CA THR A 29 17.19 -0.50 0.56
C THR A 29 16.63 -1.88 0.86
N LYS A 30 16.58 -2.25 2.15
CA LYS A 30 16.05 -3.53 2.64
C LYS A 30 14.67 -3.40 3.25
N CYS A 31 14.13 -2.20 3.36
CA CYS A 31 12.86 -1.92 4.03
C CYS A 31 11.72 -1.75 3.04
N GLU A 32 10.56 -2.25 3.43
CA GLU A 32 9.30 -2.11 2.69
C GLU A 32 8.23 -1.54 3.61
N ILE A 33 7.40 -0.64 3.11
CA ILE A 33 6.21 -0.18 3.79
C ILE A 33 4.97 -0.52 2.97
N PHE A 34 3.96 -1.08 3.64
CA PHE A 34 2.66 -1.39 3.05
C PHE A 34 1.66 -0.35 3.49
N LEU A 35 1.09 0.37 2.52
CA LEU A 35 -0.01 1.29 2.73
C LEU A 35 -1.31 0.51 2.52
N VAL A 36 -2.11 0.41 3.56
CA VAL A 36 -3.29 -0.45 3.60
C VAL A 36 -4.51 0.38 3.98
N GLU A 37 -5.64 0.16 3.33
CA GLU A 37 -6.88 0.85 3.68
C GLU A 37 -7.50 0.24 4.94
N GLY A 38 -7.68 1.09 5.94
CA GLY A 38 -8.42 0.78 7.15
C GLY A 38 -7.66 -0.01 8.21
N ASP A 39 -8.17 0.07 9.44
CA ASP A 39 -7.52 -0.53 10.60
C ASP A 39 -7.66 -2.06 10.62
N SER A 40 -8.74 -2.61 10.06
CA SER A 40 -8.97 -4.06 10.01
C SER A 40 -7.93 -4.75 9.10
N ALA A 41 -7.79 -4.29 7.87
CA ALA A 41 -6.78 -4.79 6.94
C ALA A 41 -5.36 -4.51 7.45
N GLY A 42 -5.15 -3.34 8.04
CA GLY A 42 -3.88 -2.98 8.69
C GLY A 42 -3.50 -3.92 9.81
N GLY A 43 -4.45 -4.37 10.63
CA GLY A 43 -4.24 -5.35 11.69
C GLY A 43 -3.83 -6.72 11.16
N THR A 44 -4.49 -7.20 10.12
CA THR A 44 -4.15 -8.47 9.46
C THR A 44 -2.75 -8.41 8.83
N ALA A 45 -2.43 -7.32 8.12
CA ALA A 45 -1.12 -7.12 7.53
C ALA A 45 -0.01 -7.03 8.59
N LYS A 46 -0.27 -6.35 9.70
CA LYS A 46 0.66 -6.27 10.83
C LYS A 46 0.98 -7.63 11.43
N GLN A 47 -0.01 -8.49 11.57
CA GLN A 47 0.18 -9.85 12.07
C GLN A 47 0.91 -10.75 11.06
N GLY A 48 0.65 -10.58 9.76
CA GLY A 48 1.22 -11.42 8.71
C GLY A 48 2.62 -11.03 8.26
N ARG A 49 3.03 -9.79 8.46
CA ARG A 49 4.32 -9.25 7.99
C ARG A 49 5.54 -9.90 8.60
N ASP A 50 6.65 -9.81 7.91
CA ASP A 50 7.96 -9.97 8.54
C ASP A 50 8.39 -8.62 9.16
N ARG A 51 8.30 -8.53 10.47
CA ARG A 51 8.60 -7.29 11.18
C ARG A 51 10.08 -6.87 11.14
N ALA A 52 10.95 -7.73 10.64
CA ALA A 52 12.35 -7.39 10.47
C ALA A 52 12.53 -6.29 9.41
N PHE A 53 11.81 -6.37 8.30
CA PHE A 53 11.97 -5.45 7.16
C PHE A 53 10.68 -4.87 6.58
N GLN A 54 9.51 -5.26 7.09
CA GLN A 54 8.22 -4.77 6.60
C GLN A 54 7.52 -3.90 7.65
N ALA A 55 7.11 -2.71 7.23
CA ALA A 55 6.30 -1.78 8.00
C ALA A 55 4.88 -1.71 7.45
N ILE A 56 3.92 -1.39 8.31
CA ILE A 56 2.51 -1.25 7.93
C ILE A 56 2.02 0.13 8.35
N LEU A 57 1.40 0.86 7.44
CA LEU A 57 0.71 2.11 7.71
C LEU A 57 -0.74 2.01 7.21
N PRO A 58 -1.72 1.85 8.11
CA PRO A 58 -3.11 1.94 7.73
C PRO A 58 -3.49 3.36 7.32
N LEU A 59 -4.24 3.49 6.23
CA LEU A 59 -4.75 4.75 5.74
C LEU A 59 -6.27 4.80 5.91
N ARG A 60 -6.79 5.93 6.35
CA ARG A 60 -8.23 6.18 6.40
C ARG A 60 -8.70 6.84 5.11
N GLY A 61 -9.91 6.50 4.66
CA GLY A 61 -10.46 6.94 3.39
C GLY A 61 -10.60 8.44 3.18
N LYS A 62 -10.47 9.25 4.22
CA LYS A 62 -10.54 10.73 4.14
C LYS A 62 -9.35 11.41 3.44
N ILE A 63 -8.27 10.67 3.23
CA ILE A 63 -7.11 11.16 2.45
C ILE A 63 -7.49 11.50 1.01
N LEU A 64 -8.65 11.08 0.58
CA LEU A 64 -9.05 10.92 -0.80
C LEU A 64 -9.76 12.13 -1.38
N ASN A 65 -9.98 13.20 -0.61
CA ASN A 65 -10.56 14.46 -1.10
C ASN A 65 -9.50 15.51 -1.48
N VAL A 66 -8.33 15.05 -1.93
CA VAL A 66 -7.20 15.89 -2.34
C VAL A 66 -7.59 16.85 -3.48
N GLU A 67 -8.49 16.40 -4.37
CA GLU A 67 -8.98 17.24 -5.50
C GLU A 67 -9.82 18.44 -5.04
N LYS A 68 -10.60 18.27 -3.99
CA LYS A 68 -11.48 19.33 -3.48
C LYS A 68 -10.81 20.24 -2.46
N ALA A 69 -9.64 19.87 -1.98
CA ALA A 69 -8.91 20.66 -1.01
C ALA A 69 -7.99 21.65 -1.72
N MET A 70 -7.98 22.90 -1.25
CA MET A 70 -6.95 23.84 -1.65
C MET A 70 -5.58 23.30 -1.22
N GLN A 71 -4.54 23.53 -2.05
CA GLN A 71 -3.21 22.98 -1.88
C GLN A 71 -2.64 23.14 -0.45
N HIS A 72 -2.90 24.27 0.20
CA HIS A 72 -2.44 24.49 1.58
C HIS A 72 -3.19 23.63 2.61
N ARG A 73 -4.47 23.25 2.35
CA ARG A 73 -5.24 22.38 3.23
C ARG A 73 -4.86 20.93 3.10
N VAL A 74 -4.31 20.53 1.96
CA VAL A 74 -3.80 19.16 1.78
C VAL A 74 -2.68 18.88 2.77
N PHE A 75 -1.74 19.80 2.95
CA PHE A 75 -0.65 19.67 3.90
C PHE A 75 -1.06 19.83 5.37
N GLU A 76 -2.26 20.34 5.63
CA GLU A 76 -2.85 20.36 6.98
C GLU A 76 -3.53 19.04 7.35
N ASN A 77 -3.80 18.17 6.37
CA ASN A 77 -4.43 16.88 6.61
C ASN A 77 -3.48 15.96 7.39
N GLU A 78 -3.98 15.44 8.51
CA GLU A 78 -3.22 14.58 9.43
C GLU A 78 -2.72 13.30 8.75
N GLU A 79 -3.54 12.66 7.92
CA GLU A 79 -3.17 11.44 7.20
C GLU A 79 -2.03 11.69 6.20
N ILE A 80 -2.05 12.83 5.52
CA ILE A 80 -0.99 13.25 4.59
C ILE A 80 0.30 13.53 5.35
N LYS A 81 0.23 14.26 6.46
CA LYS A 81 1.39 14.47 7.33
C LYS A 81 1.97 13.15 7.83
N ASN A 82 1.12 12.21 8.17
CA ASN A 82 1.53 10.89 8.61
C ASN A 82 2.28 10.12 7.51
N ILE A 83 1.85 10.23 6.26
CA ILE A 83 2.56 9.62 5.12
C ILE A 83 3.95 10.25 4.95
N PHE A 84 4.04 11.57 4.92
CA PHE A 84 5.32 12.27 4.81
C PHE A 84 6.28 11.86 5.93
N THR A 85 5.80 11.86 7.17
CA THR A 85 6.59 11.51 8.34
C THR A 85 7.02 10.05 8.34
N ALA A 86 6.10 9.13 8.03
CA ALA A 86 6.39 7.71 7.97
C ALA A 86 7.44 7.37 6.91
N LEU A 87 7.34 7.99 5.73
CA LEU A 87 8.28 7.79 4.63
C LEU A 87 9.64 8.48 4.87
N GLY A 88 9.68 9.48 5.73
CA GLY A 88 10.88 10.27 5.96
C GLY A 88 11.16 11.28 4.84
N VAL A 89 10.13 11.72 4.13
CA VAL A 89 10.24 12.74 3.09
C VAL A 89 9.71 14.08 3.59
N SER A 90 10.19 15.15 2.99
CA SER A 90 9.82 16.51 3.34
C SER A 90 9.80 17.40 2.10
N ILE A 91 9.23 18.59 2.23
CA ILE A 91 9.26 19.60 1.17
C ILE A 91 10.42 20.53 1.43
N GLY A 92 11.24 20.75 0.42
CA GLY A 92 12.36 21.67 0.40
C GLY A 92 13.71 20.98 0.34
N THR A 93 14.51 21.38 -0.65
CA THR A 93 15.91 20.99 -0.82
C THR A 93 16.78 22.24 -0.75
N GLU A 94 18.11 22.09 -0.71
CA GLU A 94 19.03 23.22 -0.76
C GLU A 94 18.90 24.02 -2.06
N GLU A 95 18.56 23.32 -3.16
CA GLU A 95 18.44 23.91 -4.50
C GLU A 95 17.05 24.50 -4.77
N ASP A 96 15.98 23.88 -4.22
CA ASP A 96 14.60 24.29 -4.45
C ASP A 96 13.76 24.08 -3.19
N SER A 97 13.25 25.16 -2.63
CA SER A 97 12.40 25.14 -1.42
C SER A 97 11.04 24.45 -1.62
N LYS A 98 10.64 24.22 -2.87
CA LYS A 98 9.37 23.56 -3.21
C LYS A 98 9.53 22.11 -3.66
N ALA A 99 10.75 21.65 -3.90
CA ALA A 99 11.03 20.28 -4.33
C ALA A 99 10.84 19.29 -3.20
N LEU A 100 10.44 18.08 -3.56
CA LEU A 100 10.37 16.96 -2.61
C LEU A 100 11.78 16.51 -2.22
N ASN A 101 12.05 16.44 -0.93
CA ASN A 101 13.31 15.93 -0.40
C ASN A 101 13.16 14.46 -0.02
N ILE A 102 13.80 13.57 -0.80
CA ILE A 102 13.79 12.12 -0.59
C ILE A 102 15.10 11.58 -0.03
N SER A 103 16.03 12.46 0.37
CA SER A 103 17.35 12.05 0.87
C SER A 103 17.29 11.20 2.14
N LYS A 104 16.22 11.34 2.91
CA LYS A 104 15.97 10.58 4.16
C LYS A 104 14.84 9.56 4.02
N LEU A 105 14.51 9.15 2.80
CA LEU A 105 13.50 8.12 2.55
C LEU A 105 13.85 6.85 3.33
N ARG A 106 12.89 6.38 4.10
CA ARG A 106 13.09 5.25 5.02
C ARG A 106 12.82 3.88 4.39
N TYR A 107 12.12 3.84 3.26
CA TYR A 107 11.73 2.60 2.58
C TYR A 107 11.92 2.74 1.08
N HIS A 108 12.68 1.83 0.46
CA HIS A 108 12.85 1.82 -1.00
C HIS A 108 11.77 1.00 -1.72
N LYS A 109 10.86 0.37 -0.99
CA LYS A 109 9.63 -0.17 -1.55
C LYS A 109 8.44 0.38 -0.77
N ILE A 110 7.60 1.12 -1.46
CA ILE A 110 6.35 1.65 -0.94
C ILE A 110 5.24 0.91 -1.68
N VAL A 111 4.56 0.01 -0.99
CA VAL A 111 3.61 -0.93 -1.58
C VAL A 111 2.20 -0.52 -1.21
N ILE A 112 1.40 -0.22 -2.22
CA ILE A 112 -0.03 0.02 -2.06
C ILE A 112 -0.75 -1.32 -2.13
N MET A 113 -1.38 -1.73 -1.05
CA MET A 113 -2.10 -2.99 -0.93
C MET A 113 -3.58 -2.70 -0.68
N CYS A 114 -4.39 -2.93 -1.69
CA CYS A 114 -5.82 -2.67 -1.66
C CYS A 114 -6.59 -3.94 -2.01
N ASP A 115 -7.88 -3.95 -1.65
CA ASP A 115 -8.78 -5.03 -2.00
C ASP A 115 -8.81 -5.24 -3.52
N ALA A 116 -8.99 -6.47 -3.93
CA ALA A 116 -9.03 -6.83 -5.34
C ALA A 116 -10.34 -6.49 -6.04
N ASP A 117 -11.32 -5.96 -5.32
CA ASP A 117 -12.61 -5.54 -5.86
C ASP A 117 -12.56 -4.13 -6.50
N VAL A 118 -13.70 -3.66 -6.99
CA VAL A 118 -13.84 -2.36 -7.66
C VAL A 118 -13.53 -1.21 -6.68
N ASP A 119 -13.95 -1.32 -5.43
CA ASP A 119 -13.68 -0.30 -4.40
C ASP A 119 -12.19 -0.20 -4.10
N GLY A 120 -11.48 -1.32 -4.04
CA GLY A 120 -10.03 -1.36 -3.89
C GLY A 120 -9.30 -0.73 -5.07
N SER A 121 -9.76 -0.93 -6.30
CA SER A 121 -9.21 -0.26 -7.49
C SER A 121 -9.39 1.24 -7.43
N HIS A 122 -10.53 1.71 -6.95
CA HIS A 122 -10.80 3.14 -6.77
C HIS A 122 -9.84 3.76 -5.75
N ILE A 123 -9.62 3.11 -4.62
CA ILE A 123 -8.69 3.57 -3.59
C ILE A 123 -7.25 3.58 -4.08
N SER A 124 -6.82 2.55 -4.82
CA SER A 124 -5.50 2.53 -5.46
C SER A 124 -5.31 3.72 -6.39
N THR A 125 -6.32 4.05 -7.19
CA THR A 125 -6.30 5.21 -8.10
C THR A 125 -6.09 6.51 -7.33
N LEU A 126 -6.80 6.67 -6.22
CA LEU A 126 -6.70 7.87 -5.38
C LEU A 126 -5.32 8.02 -4.74
N ILE A 127 -4.78 6.93 -4.21
CA ILE A 127 -3.44 6.93 -3.60
C ILE A 127 -2.37 7.19 -4.66
N LEU A 128 -2.47 6.58 -5.84
CA LEU A 128 -1.55 6.82 -6.95
C LEU A 128 -1.59 8.28 -7.42
N THR A 129 -2.77 8.87 -7.50
CA THR A 129 -2.94 10.30 -7.82
C THR A 129 -2.24 11.17 -6.79
N PHE A 130 -2.38 10.86 -5.51
CA PHE A 130 -1.69 11.55 -4.44
C PHE A 130 -0.16 11.50 -4.63
N PHE A 131 0.41 10.33 -4.87
CA PHE A 131 1.85 10.19 -5.11
C PHE A 131 2.30 10.93 -6.35
N PHE A 132 1.54 10.87 -7.42
CA PHE A 132 1.85 11.58 -8.66
C PHE A 132 1.88 13.10 -8.47
N ARG A 133 0.91 13.64 -7.74
CA ARG A 133 0.80 15.11 -7.53
C ARG A 133 1.78 15.67 -6.51
N TYR A 134 2.02 14.94 -5.42
CA TYR A 134 2.78 15.44 -4.27
C TYR A 134 4.12 14.78 -4.04
N MET A 135 4.33 13.57 -4.57
CA MET A 135 5.54 12.78 -4.39
C MET A 135 6.03 12.17 -5.71
N ARG A 136 6.00 12.94 -6.77
CA ARG A 136 6.36 12.49 -8.11
C ARG A 136 7.74 11.85 -8.19
N ASP A 137 8.71 12.38 -7.46
CA ASP A 137 10.09 11.85 -7.43
C ASP A 137 10.13 10.39 -6.97
N LEU A 138 9.24 9.98 -6.06
CA LEU A 138 9.14 8.59 -5.63
C LEU A 138 8.62 7.67 -6.75
N VAL A 139 7.71 8.16 -7.57
CA VAL A 139 7.21 7.44 -8.74
C VAL A 139 8.31 7.34 -9.81
N GLU A 140 8.96 8.44 -10.12
CA GLU A 140 10.03 8.50 -11.13
C GLU A 140 11.22 7.61 -10.78
N ASN A 141 11.59 7.53 -9.52
CA ASN A 141 12.69 6.67 -9.05
C ASN A 141 12.30 5.20 -8.85
N GLY A 142 11.03 4.86 -9.10
CA GLY A 142 10.58 3.47 -9.08
C GLY A 142 10.41 2.87 -7.69
N TYR A 143 10.08 3.67 -6.68
CA TYR A 143 9.87 3.20 -5.31
C TYR A 143 8.43 2.77 -5.02
N ILE A 144 7.48 3.08 -5.89
CA ILE A 144 6.05 2.82 -5.69
C ILE A 144 5.64 1.52 -6.40
N TYR A 145 4.98 0.64 -5.67
CA TYR A 145 4.49 -0.65 -6.15
C TYR A 145 3.04 -0.87 -5.75
N ILE A 146 2.36 -1.72 -6.48
CA ILE A 146 1.03 -2.22 -6.14
C ILE A 146 1.11 -3.72 -5.90
N ALA A 147 0.56 -4.16 -4.77
CA ALA A 147 0.33 -5.57 -4.46
C ALA A 147 -1.16 -5.85 -4.49
N THR A 148 -1.55 -6.87 -5.22
CA THR A 148 -2.94 -7.31 -5.32
C THR A 148 -3.11 -8.68 -4.67
N PRO A 149 -3.96 -8.81 -3.64
CA PRO A 149 -4.28 -10.10 -3.06
C PRO A 149 -5.14 -10.94 -4.01
N PRO A 150 -5.19 -12.28 -3.83
CA PRO A 150 -6.03 -13.12 -4.66
C PRO A 150 -7.52 -12.85 -4.44
N LEU A 151 -8.33 -13.10 -5.47
CA LEU A 151 -9.80 -13.03 -5.40
C LEU A 151 -10.42 -14.31 -4.90
N TYR A 152 -9.80 -15.47 -5.18
CA TYR A 152 -10.38 -16.77 -4.89
C TYR A 152 -9.37 -17.71 -4.21
N LEU A 153 -9.89 -18.58 -3.37
CA LEU A 153 -9.21 -19.77 -2.89
C LEU A 153 -9.99 -20.99 -3.34
N VAL A 154 -9.36 -21.86 -4.12
CA VAL A 154 -9.93 -23.12 -4.58
C VAL A 154 -9.33 -24.25 -3.77
N LYS A 155 -10.16 -25.05 -3.10
CA LYS A 155 -9.76 -26.13 -2.21
C LYS A 155 -10.34 -27.47 -2.65
N LYS A 156 -9.51 -28.52 -2.54
CA LYS A 156 -9.95 -29.92 -2.58
C LYS A 156 -9.16 -30.74 -1.55
N GLY A 157 -9.81 -31.14 -0.46
CA GLY A 157 -9.12 -31.83 0.62
C GLY A 157 -8.02 -30.96 1.23
N LYS A 158 -6.78 -31.44 1.18
CA LYS A 158 -5.60 -30.70 1.65
C LYS A 158 -4.98 -29.79 0.60
N ASP A 159 -5.37 -29.93 -0.66
CA ASP A 159 -4.86 -29.13 -1.76
C ASP A 159 -5.62 -27.81 -1.87
N HIS A 160 -4.88 -26.73 -2.16
CA HIS A 160 -5.47 -25.42 -2.39
C HIS A 160 -4.68 -24.64 -3.42
N ARG A 161 -5.39 -23.75 -4.14
CA ARG A 161 -4.78 -22.76 -5.05
C ARG A 161 -5.44 -21.42 -4.86
N TYR A 162 -4.61 -20.39 -4.83
CA TYR A 162 -5.07 -19.01 -4.88
C TYR A 162 -5.18 -18.55 -6.34
N CYS A 163 -6.24 -17.84 -6.65
CA CYS A 163 -6.53 -17.37 -8.00
C CYS A 163 -6.84 -15.88 -7.99
N TRP A 164 -6.29 -15.15 -8.95
CA TRP A 164 -6.42 -13.70 -9.04
C TRP A 164 -7.50 -13.23 -10.00
N ASN A 165 -8.04 -14.14 -10.82
CA ASN A 165 -9.12 -13.85 -11.76
C ASN A 165 -9.99 -15.09 -11.99
N ASP A 166 -11.07 -14.89 -12.75
CA ASP A 166 -12.03 -15.96 -13.03
C ASP A 166 -11.44 -17.09 -13.88
N GLU A 167 -10.56 -16.76 -14.82
CA GLU A 167 -9.90 -17.72 -15.67
C GLU A 167 -9.00 -18.67 -14.87
N GLU A 168 -8.18 -18.13 -13.97
CA GLU A 168 -7.36 -18.94 -13.07
C GLU A 168 -8.20 -19.82 -12.15
N ARG A 169 -9.32 -19.27 -11.64
CA ARG A 169 -10.29 -20.03 -10.84
C ARG A 169 -10.83 -21.21 -11.59
N ASP A 170 -11.32 -21.00 -12.80
CA ASP A 170 -11.91 -22.05 -13.62
C ASP A 170 -10.90 -23.13 -13.99
N THR A 171 -9.67 -22.75 -14.32
CA THR A 171 -8.56 -23.67 -14.57
C THR A 171 -8.22 -24.49 -13.33
N ALA A 172 -8.16 -23.84 -12.16
CA ALA A 172 -7.87 -24.54 -10.90
C ALA A 172 -8.98 -25.54 -10.55
N VAL A 173 -10.24 -25.16 -10.73
CA VAL A 173 -11.38 -26.06 -10.49
C VAL A 173 -11.31 -27.28 -11.43
N ALA A 174 -11.06 -27.10 -12.71
CA ALA A 174 -10.94 -28.20 -13.68
C ALA A 174 -9.78 -29.14 -13.33
N ASP A 175 -8.62 -28.61 -12.99
CA ASP A 175 -7.43 -29.38 -12.65
C ASP A 175 -7.58 -30.15 -11.32
N MET A 176 -8.20 -29.54 -10.32
CA MET A 176 -8.35 -30.12 -8.99
C MET A 176 -9.52 -31.10 -8.90
N ALA A 177 -10.58 -30.86 -9.66
CA ALA A 177 -11.79 -31.68 -9.62
C ALA A 177 -11.59 -33.08 -10.21
N LYS A 178 -10.73 -33.25 -11.22
CA LYS A 178 -10.49 -34.53 -11.90
C LYS A 178 -11.79 -35.22 -12.33
N GLY A 179 -12.73 -34.45 -12.87
CA GLY A 179 -14.04 -34.95 -13.29
C GLY A 179 -15.13 -34.97 -12.20
N LYS A 180 -14.83 -34.53 -10.99
CA LYS A 180 -15.78 -34.43 -9.86
C LYS A 180 -15.84 -32.99 -9.35
N GLU A 181 -16.47 -32.09 -10.09
CA GLU A 181 -16.54 -30.65 -9.76
C GLU A 181 -17.18 -30.37 -8.40
N SER A 182 -18.13 -31.21 -7.97
CA SER A 182 -18.78 -31.06 -6.67
C SER A 182 -17.87 -31.31 -5.47
N SER A 183 -16.64 -31.83 -5.67
CA SER A 183 -15.66 -32.08 -4.61
C SER A 183 -14.77 -30.88 -4.32
N VAL A 184 -14.88 -29.80 -5.12
CA VAL A 184 -14.03 -28.62 -5.03
C VAL A 184 -14.79 -27.48 -4.37
N GLY A 185 -14.22 -26.92 -3.30
CA GLY A 185 -14.74 -25.71 -2.64
C GLY A 185 -14.10 -24.45 -3.21
N ILE A 186 -14.89 -23.40 -3.36
CA ILE A 186 -14.43 -22.08 -3.82
C ILE A 186 -14.78 -21.06 -2.74
N GLN A 187 -13.77 -20.34 -2.26
CA GLN A 187 -13.97 -19.19 -1.40
C GLN A 187 -13.62 -17.92 -2.18
N ARG A 188 -14.53 -16.94 -2.18
CA ARG A 188 -14.28 -15.63 -2.75
C ARG A 188 -13.90 -14.65 -1.64
N TYR A 189 -12.81 -13.91 -1.85
CA TYR A 189 -12.41 -12.84 -0.95
C TYR A 189 -12.98 -11.50 -1.44
N LYS A 190 -13.79 -10.85 -0.63
CA LYS A 190 -14.34 -9.52 -0.90
C LYS A 190 -13.38 -8.42 -0.46
N GLY A 191 -12.51 -8.71 0.50
CA GLY A 191 -11.55 -7.76 1.02
C GLY A 191 -10.43 -8.43 1.79
N LEU A 192 -9.37 -7.68 2.06
CA LEU A 192 -8.21 -8.11 2.84
C LEU A 192 -8.58 -8.59 4.24
N GLY A 193 -9.65 -8.05 4.82
CA GLY A 193 -10.13 -8.44 6.14
C GLY A 193 -10.68 -9.86 6.22
N GLU A 194 -11.02 -10.50 5.10
CA GLU A 194 -11.47 -11.90 5.05
C GLU A 194 -10.31 -12.89 5.02
N MET A 195 -9.09 -12.43 4.73
CA MET A 195 -7.89 -13.25 4.78
C MET A 195 -7.34 -13.29 6.20
N ASN A 196 -6.83 -14.45 6.63
CA ASN A 196 -6.04 -14.50 7.84
C ASN A 196 -4.59 -14.02 7.56
N ALA A 197 -3.83 -13.78 8.62
CA ALA A 197 -2.49 -13.22 8.52
C ALA A 197 -1.53 -14.11 7.70
N SER A 198 -1.59 -15.42 7.87
CA SER A 198 -0.73 -16.35 7.13
C SER A 198 -1.08 -16.43 5.66
N GLN A 199 -2.35 -16.33 5.30
CA GLN A 199 -2.80 -16.29 3.91
C GLN A 199 -2.30 -15.02 3.21
N LEU A 200 -2.40 -13.88 3.89
CA LEU A 200 -1.92 -12.60 3.35
C LEU A 200 -0.40 -12.59 3.18
N TRP A 201 0.33 -13.14 4.14
CA TRP A 201 1.77 -13.33 4.02
C TRP A 201 2.12 -14.21 2.80
N ASP A 202 1.57 -15.42 2.74
CA ASP A 202 1.92 -16.41 1.71
C ASP A 202 1.63 -15.92 0.28
N THR A 203 0.58 -15.12 0.09
CA THR A 203 0.10 -14.74 -1.24
C THR A 203 0.57 -13.37 -1.70
N THR A 204 0.79 -12.45 -0.77
CA THR A 204 0.87 -11.02 -1.10
C THR A 204 2.10 -10.32 -0.51
N MET A 205 2.59 -10.75 0.63
CA MET A 205 3.64 -10.06 1.37
C MET A 205 5.01 -10.76 1.31
N GLU A 206 5.05 -12.09 1.22
CA GLU A 206 6.30 -12.82 1.14
C GLU A 206 7.04 -12.53 -0.17
N PRO A 207 8.30 -12.02 -0.12
CA PRO A 207 9.03 -11.60 -1.31
C PRO A 207 9.21 -12.67 -2.38
N SER A 208 9.33 -13.93 -1.99
CA SER A 208 9.54 -15.05 -2.93
C SER A 208 8.24 -15.50 -3.64
N ASN A 209 7.07 -15.21 -3.07
CA ASN A 209 5.78 -15.70 -3.58
C ASN A 209 4.92 -14.59 -4.22
N ARG A 210 5.11 -13.35 -3.80
CA ARG A 210 4.29 -12.23 -4.21
C ARG A 210 4.63 -11.74 -5.62
N THR A 211 3.67 -11.09 -6.25
CA THR A 211 3.87 -10.30 -7.46
C THR A 211 3.63 -8.82 -7.13
N LEU A 212 4.68 -8.01 -7.25
CA LEU A 212 4.58 -6.56 -7.13
C LEU A 212 4.64 -5.94 -8.52
N ARG A 213 3.71 -5.04 -8.79
CA ARG A 213 3.71 -4.25 -10.02
C ARG A 213 4.29 -2.86 -9.71
N ARG A 214 5.41 -2.52 -10.37
CA ARG A 214 5.98 -1.17 -10.25
C ARG A 214 5.06 -0.15 -10.91
N VAL A 215 4.78 0.93 -10.22
CA VAL A 215 4.05 2.06 -10.77
C VAL A 215 4.99 2.87 -11.66
N THR A 216 4.55 3.15 -12.89
CA THR A 216 5.28 4.01 -13.84
C THR A 216 4.63 5.40 -13.87
N ILE A 217 5.34 6.39 -14.42
CA ILE A 217 4.76 7.72 -14.63
C ILE A 217 3.52 7.64 -15.51
N ASP A 218 3.52 6.84 -16.55
CA ASP A 218 2.36 6.67 -17.44
C ASP A 218 1.15 6.11 -16.68
N SER A 219 1.33 5.11 -15.84
CA SER A 219 0.22 4.57 -15.03
C SER A 219 -0.26 5.55 -13.96
N ALA A 220 0.62 6.38 -13.40
CA ALA A 220 0.25 7.42 -12.45
C ALA A 220 -0.50 8.57 -13.12
N VAL A 221 -0.12 8.95 -14.33
CA VAL A 221 -0.83 9.96 -15.16
C VAL A 221 -2.22 9.44 -15.53
N GLU A 222 -2.35 8.19 -15.93
CA GLU A 222 -3.64 7.57 -16.22
C GLU A 222 -4.55 7.55 -14.99
N ALA A 223 -4.01 7.19 -13.81
CA ALA A 223 -4.74 7.22 -12.55
C ALA A 223 -5.21 8.64 -12.20
N ASP A 224 -4.36 9.65 -12.39
CA ASP A 224 -4.71 11.05 -12.16
C ASP A 224 -5.83 11.52 -13.10
N HIS A 225 -5.78 11.12 -14.37
CA HIS A 225 -6.81 11.44 -15.34
C HIS A 225 -8.16 10.81 -14.98
N VAL A 226 -8.17 9.53 -14.60
CA VAL A 226 -9.38 8.82 -14.13
C VAL A 226 -9.95 9.49 -12.89
N PHE A 227 -9.10 9.86 -11.95
CA PHE A 227 -9.51 10.56 -10.73
C PHE A 227 -10.17 11.90 -11.04
N SER A 228 -9.57 12.72 -11.93
CA SER A 228 -10.11 14.00 -12.34
C SER A 228 -11.47 13.87 -13.04
N MET A 229 -11.68 12.79 -13.81
CA MET A 229 -12.97 12.49 -14.42
C MET A 229 -14.04 12.09 -13.42
N LEU A 230 -13.67 11.33 -12.38
CA LEU A 230 -14.60 10.82 -11.37
C LEU A 230 -14.96 11.85 -10.30
N MET A 231 -14.02 12.70 -9.93
CA MET A 231 -14.11 13.62 -8.79
C MET A 231 -14.07 15.10 -9.21
N GLY A 232 -13.65 15.39 -10.44
CA GLY A 232 -13.63 16.73 -10.99
C GLY A 232 -15.03 17.18 -11.38
N ASP A 233 -15.27 18.47 -11.30
CA ASP A 233 -16.50 19.07 -11.80
C ASP A 233 -16.59 18.83 -13.32
N GLU A 234 -17.40 17.88 -13.72
CA GLU A 234 -17.95 17.90 -15.06
C GLU A 234 -18.90 19.11 -15.12
N VAL A 235 -18.40 20.18 -15.66
CA VAL A 235 -19.24 21.29 -16.09
C VAL A 235 -19.73 20.99 -17.46
#